data_ccb1f0f5737649824c239ecc8b416aba
#
_entry.id   ccb1f0f5737649824c239ecc8b416aba
#
_cell.length_a   1.000
_cell.length_b   1.000
_cell.length_c   1.000
_cell.angle_alpha   90.00
_cell.angle_beta   90.00
_cell.angle_gamma   90.00
#
_symmetry.space_group_name_H-M   'P 1'
#
loop_
_entity.id
_entity.type
_entity.pdbx_description
1 polymer ?
#
loop_
_entity_poly.entity_id
_entity_poly.type
_entity_poly.pdbx_seq_one_letter_code
_entity_poly.pdbx_strand_id
1 'polypeptide(L)'
;MSRVETYSTMHPEQDSITVNVYQGENHKVKNNILVESFDVPLKKTGAYQSIDIRFSYDINGLLEVDVLLEDGSVKSRVINHSPVTLSAQQIEESRTRLSALKIYPRDMLINRTFKAKLEELWARALGDEREEIGRVITDFDAALQSNDMARVDEVRRRASDYLAIEIP
;
A
#
# COMPACT_ATOMS: atom_id res chain seq x y z
N MET A 1 3.30 8.54 8.86
CA MET A 1 2.20 8.47 7.88
C MET A 1 2.69 7.70 6.66
N SER A 2 1.89 6.75 6.14
CA SER A 2 2.27 5.97 4.96
C SER A 2 1.10 5.94 3.97
N ARG A 3 1.40 6.04 2.66
CA ARG A 3 0.43 6.00 1.56
C ARG A 3 0.99 5.15 0.42
N VAL A 4 0.14 4.37 -0.22
CA VAL A 4 0.52 3.54 -1.38
C VAL A 4 -0.31 3.95 -2.58
N GLU A 5 0.35 4.03 -3.73
CA GLU A 5 -0.27 4.26 -5.04
C GLU A 5 0.15 3.14 -5.99
N THR A 6 -0.81 2.59 -6.72
CA THR A 6 -0.56 1.49 -7.67
C THR A 6 -0.50 2.02 -9.09
N TYR A 7 0.52 1.62 -9.83
CA TYR A 7 0.76 1.95 -11.23
C TYR A 7 0.91 0.68 -12.05
N SER A 8 0.82 0.80 -13.37
CA SER A 8 1.09 -0.29 -14.30
C SER A 8 2.13 0.16 -15.33
N THR A 9 2.93 -0.79 -15.83
CA THR A 9 3.82 -0.52 -16.97
C THR A 9 3.02 -0.09 -18.19
N MET A 10 3.63 0.73 -19.03
CA MET A 10 3.01 1.20 -20.30
C MET A 10 3.14 0.17 -21.42
N HIS A 11 4.14 -0.71 -21.34
CA HIS A 11 4.42 -1.74 -22.33
C HIS A 11 4.82 -3.07 -21.66
N PRO A 12 4.46 -4.23 -22.24
CA PRO A 12 4.83 -5.55 -21.70
C PRO A 12 6.33 -5.80 -21.63
N GLU A 13 7.10 -5.21 -22.54
CA GLU A 13 8.56 -5.37 -22.64
C GLU A 13 9.34 -4.24 -21.94
N GLN A 14 8.68 -3.45 -21.09
CA GLN A 14 9.34 -2.38 -20.36
C GLN A 14 10.38 -2.94 -19.39
N ASP A 15 11.60 -2.40 -19.43
CA ASP A 15 12.74 -2.88 -18.64
C ASP A 15 13.11 -1.93 -17.49
N SER A 16 12.48 -0.78 -17.41
CA SER A 16 12.66 0.18 -16.32
C SER A 16 11.48 1.12 -16.17
N ILE A 17 11.34 1.71 -15.00
CA ILE A 17 10.46 2.84 -14.74
C ILE A 17 11.26 3.98 -14.12
N THR A 18 10.90 5.20 -14.47
CA THR A 18 11.42 6.40 -13.79
C THR A 18 10.40 6.87 -12.77
N VAL A 19 10.80 6.90 -11.50
CA VAL A 19 10.00 7.43 -10.40
C VAL A 19 10.41 8.87 -10.14
N ASN A 20 9.48 9.80 -10.38
CA ASN A 20 9.66 11.21 -10.10
C ASN A 20 8.85 11.58 -8.86
N VAL A 21 9.52 12.06 -7.84
CA VAL A 21 8.89 12.49 -6.59
C VAL A 21 8.78 14.00 -6.58
N TYR A 22 7.55 14.49 -6.45
CA TYR A 22 7.26 15.92 -6.43
C TYR A 22 6.69 16.35 -5.07
N GLN A 23 7.03 17.56 -4.68
CA GLN A 23 6.43 18.25 -3.53
C GLN A 23 5.58 19.41 -4.02
N GLY A 24 4.35 19.50 -3.53
CA GLY A 24 3.43 20.59 -3.83
C GLY A 24 1.98 20.10 -3.92
N GLU A 25 1.08 21.05 -3.89
CA GLU A 25 -0.37 20.80 -3.93
C GLU A 25 -1.01 21.22 -5.28
N ASN A 26 -0.18 21.63 -6.25
CA ASN A 26 -0.70 22.05 -7.54
C ASN A 26 -1.16 20.83 -8.34
N HIS A 27 -2.37 20.87 -8.89
CA HIS A 27 -2.93 19.79 -9.72
C HIS A 27 -2.11 19.52 -11.01
N LYS A 28 -1.33 20.51 -11.46
CA LYS A 28 -0.40 20.32 -12.59
C LYS A 28 0.98 19.96 -12.02
N VAL A 29 1.40 18.74 -12.23
CA VAL A 29 2.68 18.19 -11.72
C VAL A 29 3.88 19.13 -12.04
N LYS A 30 3.91 19.73 -13.23
CA LYS A 30 4.97 20.65 -13.66
C LYS A 30 5.12 21.93 -12.81
N ASN A 31 4.10 22.26 -12.01
CA ASN A 31 4.11 23.42 -11.12
C ASN A 31 4.54 23.03 -9.69
N ASN A 32 4.79 21.75 -9.44
CA ASN A 32 5.33 21.26 -8.19
C ASN A 32 6.86 21.14 -8.27
N ILE A 33 7.50 21.09 -7.12
CA ILE A 33 8.96 21.02 -7.03
C ILE A 33 9.37 19.55 -7.18
N LEU A 34 10.19 19.24 -8.19
CA LEU A 34 10.82 17.94 -8.31
C LEU A 34 11.86 17.78 -7.18
N VAL A 35 11.65 16.79 -6.34
CA VAL A 35 12.46 16.51 -5.16
C VAL A 35 13.53 15.47 -5.45
N GLU A 36 13.13 14.40 -6.13
CA GLU A 36 13.98 13.27 -6.48
C GLU A 36 13.50 12.64 -7.78
N SER A 37 14.42 12.06 -8.53
CA SER A 37 14.13 11.25 -9.72
C SER A 37 15.10 10.07 -9.74
N PHE A 38 14.56 8.86 -9.88
CA PHE A 38 15.38 7.64 -9.94
C PHE A 38 14.74 6.56 -10.80
N ASP A 39 15.59 5.73 -11.40
CA ASP A 39 15.16 4.63 -12.23
C ASP A 39 15.14 3.33 -11.43
N VAL A 40 14.11 2.52 -11.69
CA VAL A 40 13.93 1.18 -11.12
C VAL A 40 13.92 0.18 -12.27
N PRO A 41 14.91 -0.73 -12.33
CA PRO A 41 14.94 -1.76 -13.36
C PRO A 41 13.82 -2.76 -13.13
N LEU A 42 13.19 -3.19 -14.23
CA LEU A 42 12.15 -4.22 -14.27
C LEU A 42 12.66 -5.48 -14.97
N LYS A 43 12.10 -6.62 -14.59
CA LYS A 43 12.28 -7.85 -15.35
C LYS A 43 11.30 -7.86 -16.53
N LYS A 44 11.79 -8.16 -17.72
CA LYS A 44 10.90 -8.36 -18.88
C LYS A 44 10.11 -9.65 -18.70
N THR A 45 8.81 -9.54 -18.62
CA THR A 45 7.90 -10.68 -18.41
C THR A 45 7.05 -10.97 -19.63
N GLY A 46 7.05 -10.09 -20.63
CA GLY A 46 6.13 -10.16 -21.78
C GLY A 46 4.69 -9.78 -21.41
N ALA A 47 4.45 -9.30 -20.18
CA ALA A 47 3.14 -8.88 -19.69
C ALA A 47 3.22 -7.50 -19.03
N TYR A 48 2.06 -6.85 -18.90
CA TYR A 48 1.96 -5.63 -18.08
C TYR A 48 2.19 -6.00 -16.62
N GLN A 49 3.00 -5.20 -15.91
CA GLN A 49 3.35 -5.41 -14.51
C GLN A 49 2.69 -4.34 -13.66
N SER A 50 2.16 -4.75 -12.52
CA SER A 50 1.68 -3.85 -11.47
C SER A 50 2.84 -3.43 -10.56
N ILE A 51 2.86 -2.16 -10.17
CA ILE A 51 3.93 -1.56 -9.38
C ILE A 51 3.29 -0.73 -8.28
N ASP A 52 3.55 -1.08 -7.04
CA ASP A 52 3.11 -0.30 -5.90
C ASP A 52 4.23 0.65 -5.45
N ILE A 53 3.92 1.93 -5.34
CA ILE A 53 4.84 2.93 -4.80
C ILE A 53 4.31 3.39 -3.45
N ARG A 54 5.09 3.13 -2.41
CA ARG A 54 4.78 3.52 -1.04
C ARG A 54 5.59 4.73 -0.64
N PHE A 55 4.91 5.74 -0.15
CA PHE A 55 5.47 6.93 0.46
C PHE A 55 5.30 6.83 1.98
N SER A 56 6.39 6.83 2.73
CA SER A 56 6.39 6.80 4.20
C SER A 56 7.09 8.03 4.73
N TYR A 57 6.38 8.85 5.52
CA TYR A 57 6.88 10.11 6.04
C TYR A 57 7.08 10.03 7.56
N ASP A 58 8.29 10.37 8.01
CA ASP A 58 8.61 10.49 9.44
C ASP A 58 8.45 11.93 9.94
N ILE A 59 8.23 12.08 11.24
CA ILE A 59 8.09 13.39 11.92
C ILE A 59 9.33 14.28 11.78
N ASN A 60 10.50 13.70 11.49
CA ASN A 60 11.76 14.41 11.30
C ASN A 60 11.96 14.93 9.86
N GLY A 61 10.96 14.80 8.99
CA GLY A 61 11.05 15.22 7.60
C GLY A 61 11.76 14.24 6.67
N LEU A 62 11.95 12.99 7.12
CA LEU A 62 12.48 11.92 6.28
C LEU A 62 11.32 11.32 5.45
N LEU A 63 11.47 11.31 4.14
CA LEU A 63 10.57 10.62 3.21
C LEU A 63 11.28 9.37 2.70
N GLU A 64 10.66 8.22 2.90
CA GLU A 64 11.08 6.97 2.29
C GLU A 64 10.10 6.58 1.19
N VAL A 65 10.62 6.29 0.01
CA VAL A 65 9.88 5.84 -1.16
C VAL A 65 10.26 4.40 -1.45
N ASP A 66 9.33 3.48 -1.27
CA ASP A 66 9.50 2.07 -1.61
C ASP A 66 8.76 1.77 -2.90
N VAL A 67 9.44 1.17 -3.85
CA VAL A 67 8.85 0.64 -5.08
C VAL A 67 8.79 -0.88 -4.95
N LEU A 68 7.57 -1.41 -4.92
CA LEU A 68 7.29 -2.83 -4.76
C LEU A 68 6.93 -3.40 -6.13
N LEU A 69 7.66 -4.41 -6.55
CA LEU A 69 7.47 -5.08 -7.82
C LEU A 69 6.69 -6.39 -7.65
N GLU A 70 6.04 -6.87 -8.70
CA GLU A 70 5.27 -8.12 -8.67
C GLU A 70 6.09 -9.35 -8.26
N ASP A 71 7.40 -9.35 -8.52
CA ASP A 71 8.29 -10.44 -8.12
C ASP A 71 8.62 -10.43 -6.61
N GLY A 72 8.00 -9.51 -5.84
CA GLY A 72 8.22 -9.34 -4.40
C GLY A 72 9.47 -8.53 -4.06
N SER A 73 10.24 -8.08 -5.05
CA SER A 73 11.40 -7.22 -4.78
C SER A 73 10.97 -5.80 -4.43
N VAL A 74 11.72 -5.18 -3.52
CA VAL A 74 11.48 -3.81 -3.05
C VAL A 74 12.73 -2.98 -3.32
N LYS A 75 12.55 -1.82 -3.95
CA LYS A 75 13.59 -0.80 -4.13
C LYS A 75 13.23 0.43 -3.30
N SER A 76 14.06 0.75 -2.33
CA SER A 76 13.83 1.87 -1.41
C SER A 76 14.75 3.04 -1.70
N ARG A 77 14.20 4.25 -1.63
CA ARG A 77 14.92 5.52 -1.62
C ARG A 77 14.55 6.32 -0.39
N VAL A 78 15.57 6.89 0.24
CA VAL A 78 15.39 7.79 1.39
C VAL A 78 15.75 9.20 0.95
N ILE A 79 14.81 10.11 1.12
CA ILE A 79 14.90 11.51 0.74
C ILE A 79 14.84 12.33 2.03
N ASN A 80 15.91 13.08 2.31
CA ASN A 80 15.93 13.98 3.47
C ASN A 80 15.38 15.35 3.04
N HIS A 81 14.18 15.67 3.54
CA HIS A 81 13.50 16.94 3.31
C HIS A 81 13.66 17.92 4.48
N SER A 82 14.37 17.53 5.53
CA SER A 82 14.61 18.41 6.67
C SER A 82 15.63 19.49 6.28
N PRO A 83 15.43 20.75 6.67
CA PRO A 83 16.43 21.79 6.55
C PRO A 83 17.64 21.53 7.46
N VAL A 84 17.53 20.56 8.37
CA VAL A 84 18.61 20.12 9.26
C VAL A 84 19.21 18.83 8.71
N THR A 85 20.53 18.81 8.59
CA THR A 85 21.24 17.59 8.20
C THR A 85 21.11 16.57 9.32
N LEU A 86 20.37 15.50 9.09
CA LEU A 86 20.21 14.39 10.03
C LEU A 86 21.53 13.60 10.12
N SER A 87 21.91 13.21 11.32
CA SER A 87 23.04 12.31 11.53
C SER A 87 22.71 10.89 11.04
N ALA A 88 23.72 10.08 10.75
CA ALA A 88 23.52 8.68 10.35
C ALA A 88 22.68 7.89 11.38
N GLN A 89 22.86 8.15 12.68
CA GLN A 89 22.09 7.54 13.74
C GLN A 89 20.61 7.95 13.68
N GLN A 90 20.32 9.25 13.50
CA GLN A 90 18.96 9.76 13.37
C GLN A 90 18.24 9.20 12.13
N ILE A 91 18.97 9.03 11.02
CA ILE A 91 18.44 8.37 9.81
C ILE A 91 18.06 6.92 10.12
N GLU A 92 18.92 6.18 10.82
CA GLU A 92 18.64 4.76 11.14
C GLU A 92 17.50 4.60 12.15
N GLU A 93 17.39 5.47 13.15
CA GLU A 93 16.25 5.51 14.07
C GLU A 93 14.94 5.84 13.34
N SER A 94 14.99 6.78 12.39
CA SER A 94 13.83 7.12 11.55
C SER A 94 13.43 5.95 10.64
N ARG A 95 14.38 5.24 10.03
CA ARG A 95 14.13 4.02 9.24
C ARG A 95 13.48 2.93 10.07
N THR A 96 13.93 2.73 11.31
CA THR A 96 13.35 1.77 12.24
C THR A 96 11.88 2.12 12.55
N ARG A 97 11.57 3.39 12.82
CA ARG A 97 10.19 3.85 13.01
C ARG A 97 9.35 3.69 11.75
N LEU A 98 9.90 4.03 10.59
CA LEU A 98 9.20 3.87 9.30
C LEU A 98 8.93 2.40 8.99
N SER A 99 9.83 1.48 9.32
CA SER A 99 9.61 0.05 9.12
C SER A 99 8.40 -0.47 9.91
N ALA A 100 8.16 0.06 11.10
CA ALA A 100 6.98 -0.28 11.90
C ALA A 100 5.66 0.21 11.27
N LEU A 101 5.71 1.25 10.44
CA LEU A 101 4.55 1.78 9.72
C LEU A 101 4.26 1.03 8.40
N LYS A 102 5.16 0.16 7.96
CA LYS A 102 5.07 -0.57 6.69
C LYS A 102 4.27 -1.89 6.79
N ILE A 103 3.43 -2.03 7.81
CA ILE A 103 2.56 -3.20 7.93
C ILE A 103 1.41 -3.04 6.95
N TYR A 104 1.34 -3.96 5.97
CA TYR A 104 0.20 -3.99 5.07
C TYR A 104 -1.06 -4.45 5.80
N PRO A 105 -2.20 -3.79 5.60
CA PRO A 105 -3.47 -4.26 6.16
C PRO A 105 -3.76 -5.73 5.85
N ARG A 106 -3.46 -6.18 4.63
CA ARG A 106 -3.66 -7.56 4.19
C ARG A 106 -2.82 -8.59 4.95
N ASP A 107 -1.66 -8.19 5.50
CA ASP A 107 -0.75 -9.09 6.22
C ASP A 107 -1.02 -9.12 7.71
N MET A 108 -1.84 -8.21 8.21
CA MET A 108 -2.25 -8.19 9.61
C MET A 108 -3.08 -9.43 9.96
N LEU A 109 -2.71 -10.09 11.06
CA LEU A 109 -3.38 -11.33 11.51
C LEU A 109 -4.90 -11.14 11.63
N ILE A 110 -5.34 -10.01 12.22
CA ILE A 110 -6.76 -9.70 12.38
C ILE A 110 -7.52 -9.68 11.03
N ASN A 111 -6.94 -9.10 9.99
CA ASN A 111 -7.56 -9.02 8.67
C ASN A 111 -7.55 -10.37 7.94
N ARG A 112 -6.46 -11.13 8.08
CA ARG A 112 -6.38 -12.50 7.55
C ARG A 112 -7.40 -13.42 8.20
N THR A 113 -7.52 -13.35 9.53
CA THR A 113 -8.51 -14.15 10.29
C THR A 113 -9.92 -13.76 9.91
N PHE A 114 -10.20 -12.46 9.78
CA PHE A 114 -11.52 -11.98 9.37
C PHE A 114 -11.86 -12.43 7.95
N LYS A 115 -10.95 -12.31 6.99
CA LYS A 115 -11.15 -12.82 5.63
C LYS A 115 -11.43 -14.32 5.62
N ALA A 116 -10.67 -15.12 6.35
CA ALA A 116 -10.89 -16.57 6.46
C ALA A 116 -12.29 -16.91 7.00
N LYS A 117 -12.79 -16.14 7.99
CA LYS A 117 -14.16 -16.29 8.50
C LYS A 117 -15.22 -15.95 7.44
N LEU A 118 -15.01 -14.89 6.67
CA LEU A 118 -15.93 -14.55 5.57
C LEU A 118 -15.99 -15.65 4.50
N GLU A 119 -14.83 -16.20 4.13
CA GLU A 119 -14.73 -17.29 3.16
C GLU A 119 -15.40 -18.59 3.68
N GLU A 120 -15.28 -18.87 4.97
CA GLU A 120 -15.95 -20.00 5.62
C GLU A 120 -17.48 -19.83 5.60
N LEU A 121 -17.98 -18.64 5.95
CA LEU A 121 -19.41 -18.34 5.88
C LEU A 121 -19.94 -18.44 4.46
N TRP A 122 -19.23 -17.89 3.48
CA TRP A 122 -19.56 -17.98 2.07
C TRP A 122 -19.66 -19.43 1.58
N ALA A 123 -18.75 -20.29 2.04
CA ALA A 123 -18.74 -21.70 1.64
C ALA A 123 -19.95 -22.48 2.17
N ARG A 124 -20.54 -22.05 3.30
CA ARG A 124 -21.71 -22.69 3.95
C ARG A 124 -23.05 -22.09 3.50
N ALA A 125 -23.04 -20.82 3.06
CA ALA A 125 -24.23 -20.11 2.65
C ALA A 125 -24.73 -20.58 1.28
N LEU A 126 -26.06 -20.40 1.04
CA LEU A 126 -26.72 -20.73 -0.21
C LEU A 126 -27.62 -19.56 -0.67
N GLY A 127 -27.90 -19.51 -1.97
CA GLY A 127 -28.84 -18.51 -2.53
C GLY A 127 -28.39 -17.07 -2.27
N ASP A 128 -29.33 -16.22 -1.92
CA ASP A 128 -29.15 -14.78 -1.74
C ASP A 128 -28.12 -14.44 -0.64
N GLU A 129 -28.11 -15.23 0.44
CA GLU A 129 -27.15 -15.05 1.54
C GLU A 129 -25.71 -15.22 1.04
N ARG A 130 -25.46 -16.22 0.19
CA ARG A 130 -24.12 -16.43 -0.41
C ARG A 130 -23.71 -15.26 -1.28
N GLU A 131 -24.64 -14.71 -2.05
CA GLU A 131 -24.34 -13.53 -2.88
C GLU A 131 -24.01 -12.29 -2.04
N GLU A 132 -24.72 -12.09 -0.93
CA GLU A 132 -24.45 -10.97 -0.02
C GLU A 132 -23.06 -11.11 0.65
N ILE A 133 -22.73 -12.29 1.17
CA ILE A 133 -21.40 -12.53 1.73
C ILE A 133 -20.32 -12.34 0.66
N GLY A 134 -20.57 -12.74 -0.59
CA GLY A 134 -19.66 -12.52 -1.71
C GLY A 134 -19.38 -11.04 -1.98
N ARG A 135 -20.41 -10.18 -1.88
CA ARG A 135 -20.23 -8.72 -1.98
C ARG A 135 -19.37 -8.17 -0.84
N VAL A 136 -19.62 -8.62 0.39
CA VAL A 136 -18.82 -8.23 1.57
C VAL A 136 -17.35 -8.62 1.40
N ILE A 137 -17.06 -9.82 0.89
CA ILE A 137 -15.68 -10.25 0.59
C ILE A 137 -15.03 -9.32 -0.43
N THR A 138 -15.75 -8.99 -1.51
CA THR A 138 -15.26 -8.10 -2.57
C THR A 138 -14.95 -6.70 -2.02
N ASP A 139 -15.83 -6.14 -1.21
CA ASP A 139 -15.65 -4.83 -0.59
C ASP A 139 -14.47 -4.82 0.38
N PHE A 140 -14.31 -5.90 1.16
CA PHE A 140 -13.18 -6.03 2.09
C PHE A 140 -11.86 -6.21 1.35
N ASP A 141 -11.80 -6.98 0.27
CA ASP A 141 -10.61 -7.12 -0.57
C ASP A 141 -10.22 -5.79 -1.23
N ALA A 142 -11.19 -5.02 -1.72
CA ALA A 142 -10.95 -3.68 -2.24
C ALA A 142 -10.41 -2.72 -1.17
N ALA A 143 -10.92 -2.83 0.07
CA ALA A 143 -10.39 -2.05 1.19
C ALA A 143 -8.94 -2.45 1.52
N LEU A 144 -8.63 -3.75 1.55
CA LEU A 144 -7.27 -4.25 1.79
C LEU A 144 -6.29 -3.79 0.71
N GLN A 145 -6.73 -3.73 -0.55
CA GLN A 145 -5.91 -3.25 -1.67
C GLN A 145 -5.64 -1.74 -1.61
N SER A 146 -6.56 -0.96 -1.02
CA SER A 146 -6.36 0.49 -0.87
C SER A 146 -5.21 0.85 0.08
N ASN A 147 -4.73 -0.09 0.90
CA ASN A 147 -3.74 0.12 1.96
C ASN A 147 -4.11 1.26 2.96
N ASP A 148 -5.37 1.64 3.00
CA ASP A 148 -5.93 2.61 3.95
C ASP A 148 -6.50 1.87 5.16
N MET A 149 -5.78 1.93 6.29
CA MET A 149 -6.18 1.25 7.53
C MET A 149 -7.54 1.70 8.05
N ALA A 150 -7.85 2.99 7.95
CA ALA A 150 -9.13 3.52 8.43
C ALA A 150 -10.30 2.95 7.62
N ARG A 151 -10.12 2.86 6.30
CA ARG A 151 -11.09 2.23 5.40
C ARG A 151 -11.25 0.74 5.68
N VAL A 152 -10.15 0.02 5.89
CA VAL A 152 -10.18 -1.41 6.22
C VAL A 152 -10.91 -1.66 7.54
N ASP A 153 -10.63 -0.86 8.57
CA ASP A 153 -11.28 -0.97 9.87
C ASP A 153 -12.77 -0.65 9.80
N GLU A 154 -13.16 0.34 9.00
CA GLU A 154 -14.57 0.69 8.77
C GLU A 154 -15.33 -0.47 8.08
N VAL A 155 -14.78 -0.98 6.97
CA VAL A 155 -15.40 -2.08 6.22
C VAL A 155 -15.48 -3.33 7.09
N ARG A 156 -14.41 -3.67 7.83
CA ARG A 156 -14.40 -4.81 8.75
C ARG A 156 -15.49 -4.68 9.82
N ARG A 157 -15.60 -3.52 10.48
CA ARG A 157 -16.64 -3.27 11.49
C ARG A 157 -18.05 -3.42 10.92
N ARG A 158 -18.34 -2.77 9.78
CA ARG A 158 -19.65 -2.87 9.13
C ARG A 158 -20.00 -4.32 8.77
N ALA A 159 -19.05 -5.06 8.23
CA ALA A 159 -19.24 -6.46 7.87
C ALA A 159 -19.43 -7.34 9.11
N SER A 160 -18.70 -7.08 10.20
CA SER A 160 -18.89 -7.77 11.50
C SER A 160 -20.28 -7.54 12.06
N ASP A 161 -20.73 -6.29 12.10
CA ASP A 161 -22.08 -5.94 12.60
C ASP A 161 -23.18 -6.59 11.76
N TYR A 162 -23.01 -6.57 10.44
CA TYR A 162 -23.99 -7.12 9.51
C TYR A 162 -24.10 -8.65 9.56
N LEU A 163 -22.97 -9.35 9.65
CA LEU A 163 -22.90 -10.81 9.65
C LEU A 163 -22.84 -11.42 11.06
N ALA A 164 -22.92 -10.60 12.12
CA ALA A 164 -22.76 -11.00 13.51
C ALA A 164 -21.47 -11.82 13.76
N ILE A 165 -20.37 -11.39 13.13
CA ILE A 165 -19.05 -12.02 13.29
C ILE A 165 -18.33 -11.36 14.47
N GLU A 166 -17.97 -12.14 15.49
CA GLU A 166 -17.08 -11.66 16.55
C GLU A 166 -15.66 -11.47 16.00
N ILE A 167 -15.15 -10.25 16.15
CA ILE A 167 -13.76 -9.92 15.84
C ILE A 167 -12.93 -10.21 17.08
N PRO A 168 -11.87 -11.01 16.97
CA PRO A 168 -11.01 -11.33 18.11
C PRO A 168 -10.20 -10.11 18.59
#